data_4d8a13fef21625b53d9e2f698b09295f
#
_entry.id   4d8a13fef21625b53d9e2f698b09295f
#
_cell.length_a   1.000
_cell.length_b   1.000
_cell.length_c   1.000
_cell.angle_alpha   90.00
_cell.angle_beta   90.00
_cell.angle_gamma   90.00
#
_symmetry.space_group_name_H-M   'P 1'
#
loop_
_entity.id
_entity.type
_entity.pdbx_description
1 polymer ?
#
loop_
_entity_poly.entity_id
_entity_poly.type
_entity_poly.pdbx_seq_one_letter_code
_entity_poly.pdbx_strand_id
1 'polypeptide(L)'
;MYFLSIPFPNINPEIITFGGFSLKWYGVAYVVSILIGWRYILIISKNTSIISKKNIDDLVIWVAIGIILGGRLGYSLFYQPSEHFQNPLKILEIWNGGMSFHGGLLGVIISIIIFSKNKKINILYISDMLA
;
A
#
# COMPACT_ATOMS: atom_id res chain seq x y z
N MET A 1 26.80 28.60 -15.33
CA MET A 1 26.72 28.47 -13.86
C MET A 1 25.92 27.21 -13.50
N TYR A 2 26.58 26.03 -13.56
CA TYR A 2 25.91 24.71 -13.42
C TYR A 2 26.49 23.88 -12.26
N PHE A 3 26.97 24.53 -11.20
CA PHE A 3 27.74 23.87 -10.13
C PHE A 3 26.94 23.22 -9.00
N LEU A 4 25.59 23.18 -9.11
CA LEU A 4 24.74 22.62 -8.04
C LEU A 4 23.74 21.55 -8.53
N SER A 5 23.86 21.06 -9.75
CA SER A 5 23.05 19.93 -10.20
C SER A 5 23.75 18.61 -9.90
N ILE A 6 23.25 17.88 -8.94
CA ILE A 6 23.65 16.47 -8.75
C ILE A 6 23.06 15.69 -9.93
N PRO A 7 23.90 15.02 -10.75
CA PRO A 7 23.38 14.24 -11.87
C PRO A 7 22.46 13.14 -11.34
N PHE A 8 21.24 13.08 -11.86
CA PHE A 8 20.31 12.02 -11.49
C PHE A 8 20.87 10.69 -11.97
N PRO A 9 20.96 9.67 -11.10
CA PRO A 9 21.45 8.37 -11.51
C PRO A 9 20.49 7.75 -12.53
N ASN A 10 21.01 7.36 -13.69
CA ASN A 10 20.23 6.75 -14.78
C ASN A 10 19.95 5.26 -14.47
N ILE A 11 19.11 5.02 -13.48
CA ILE A 11 18.73 3.68 -13.04
C ILE A 11 17.42 3.31 -13.75
N ASN A 12 17.38 2.14 -14.38
CA ASN A 12 16.14 1.63 -14.94
C ASN A 12 15.12 1.40 -13.80
N PRO A 13 13.94 2.04 -13.83
CA PRO A 13 12.90 1.85 -12.82
C PRO A 13 12.33 0.43 -12.81
N GLU A 14 12.55 -0.34 -13.88
CA GLU A 14 12.08 -1.72 -14.03
C GLU A 14 13.21 -2.71 -13.74
N ILE A 15 12.95 -3.67 -12.87
CA ILE A 15 13.89 -4.74 -12.52
C ILE A 15 13.87 -5.80 -13.60
N ILE A 16 12.66 -6.27 -13.95
CA ILE A 16 12.42 -7.34 -14.91
C ILE A 16 11.12 -7.04 -15.65
N THR A 17 11.13 -7.21 -16.95
CA THR A 17 9.95 -7.13 -17.82
C THR A 17 9.68 -8.48 -18.45
N PHE A 18 8.48 -9.02 -18.29
CA PHE A 18 8.10 -10.30 -18.86
C PHE A 18 6.67 -10.25 -19.38
N GLY A 19 6.46 -10.45 -20.68
CA GLY A 19 5.13 -10.59 -21.29
C GLY A 19 4.16 -9.42 -21.03
N GLY A 20 4.65 -8.15 -20.97
CA GLY A 20 3.83 -6.97 -20.69
C GLY A 20 3.66 -6.66 -19.20
N PHE A 21 4.14 -7.51 -18.30
CA PHE A 21 4.24 -7.25 -16.88
C PHE A 21 5.63 -6.74 -16.52
N SER A 22 5.73 -5.59 -15.85
CA SER A 22 7.00 -5.05 -15.38
C SER A 22 7.05 -4.97 -13.85
N LEU A 23 8.07 -5.61 -13.27
CA LEU A 23 8.38 -5.51 -11.85
C LEU A 23 9.23 -4.27 -11.62
N LYS A 24 8.71 -3.33 -10.83
CA LYS A 24 9.38 -2.04 -10.56
C LYS A 24 10.00 -2.02 -9.17
N TRP A 25 11.14 -1.32 -9.01
CA TRP A 25 11.84 -1.18 -7.74
C TRP A 25 10.95 -0.65 -6.62
N TYR A 26 10.10 0.34 -6.90
CA TYR A 26 9.21 0.88 -5.88
C TYR A 26 8.19 -0.16 -5.38
N GLY A 27 7.69 -1.04 -6.27
CA GLY A 27 6.78 -2.12 -5.89
C GLY A 27 7.44 -3.10 -4.92
N VAL A 28 8.69 -3.48 -5.19
CA VAL A 28 9.48 -4.32 -4.28
C VAL A 28 9.71 -3.62 -2.95
N ALA A 29 10.02 -2.32 -2.96
CA ALA A 29 10.20 -1.54 -1.73
C ALA A 29 8.92 -1.52 -0.86
N TYR A 30 7.74 -1.40 -1.47
CA TYR A 30 6.46 -1.48 -0.75
C TYR A 30 6.26 -2.86 -0.11
N VAL A 31 6.51 -3.95 -0.86
CA VAL A 31 6.37 -5.31 -0.31
C VAL A 31 7.33 -5.53 0.85
N VAL A 32 8.59 -5.16 0.69
CA VAL A 32 9.60 -5.28 1.75
C VAL A 32 9.21 -4.47 2.98
N SER A 33 8.73 -3.24 2.80
CA SER A 33 8.29 -2.38 3.90
C SER A 33 7.12 -2.99 4.67
N ILE A 34 6.14 -3.55 3.98
CA ILE A 34 5.00 -4.24 4.60
C ILE A 34 5.47 -5.48 5.39
N LEU A 35 6.39 -6.27 4.83
CA LEU A 35 6.93 -7.46 5.51
C LEU A 35 7.73 -7.09 6.77
N ILE A 36 8.53 -6.03 6.72
CA ILE A 36 9.28 -5.53 7.87
C ILE A 36 8.31 -5.01 8.94
N GLY A 37 7.32 -4.20 8.56
CA GLY A 37 6.29 -3.69 9.47
C GLY A 37 5.50 -4.82 10.12
N TRP A 38 5.06 -5.80 9.35
CA TRP A 38 4.40 -7.00 9.87
C TRP A 38 5.26 -7.73 10.90
N ARG A 39 6.54 -7.98 10.57
CA ARG A 39 7.47 -8.64 11.49
C ARG A 39 7.67 -7.83 12.78
N TYR A 40 7.79 -6.51 12.64
CA TYR A 40 7.94 -5.61 13.77
C TYR A 40 6.72 -5.66 14.70
N ILE A 41 5.51 -5.56 14.16
CA ILE A 41 4.25 -5.66 14.92
C ILE A 41 4.17 -6.99 15.67
N LEU A 42 4.52 -8.11 15.04
CA LEU A 42 4.56 -9.41 15.69
C LEU A 42 5.53 -9.46 16.90
N ILE A 43 6.64 -8.74 16.80
CA ILE A 43 7.64 -8.68 17.88
C ILE A 43 7.11 -7.86 19.06
N ILE A 44 6.61 -6.64 18.82
CA ILE A 44 6.13 -5.75 19.88
C ILE A 44 4.86 -6.26 20.55
N SER A 45 4.01 -6.98 19.79
CA SER A 45 2.76 -7.54 20.31
C SER A 45 2.92 -8.89 21.01
N LYS A 46 4.12 -9.45 21.08
CA LYS A 46 4.36 -10.79 21.63
C LYS A 46 3.89 -10.96 23.08
N ASN A 47 3.99 -9.89 23.86
CA ASN A 47 3.67 -9.90 25.30
C ASN A 47 2.30 -9.28 25.60
N THR A 48 1.49 -8.95 24.61
CA THR A 48 0.16 -8.40 24.81
C THR A 48 -0.90 -9.46 24.56
N SER A 49 -1.98 -9.43 25.35
CA SER A 49 -3.16 -10.26 25.18
C SER A 49 -4.28 -9.56 24.38
N ILE A 50 -4.08 -8.29 23.99
CA ILE A 50 -5.11 -7.48 23.35
C ILE A 50 -5.38 -7.93 21.92
N ILE A 51 -4.33 -8.33 21.19
CA ILE A 51 -4.45 -8.78 19.81
C ILE A 51 -3.75 -10.13 19.61
N SER A 52 -4.40 -11.07 18.97
CA SER A 52 -3.82 -12.36 18.64
C SER A 52 -2.92 -12.26 17.40
N LYS A 53 -1.93 -13.16 17.28
CA LYS A 53 -1.08 -13.28 16.10
C LYS A 53 -1.93 -13.38 14.81
N LYS A 54 -2.97 -14.19 14.81
CA LYS A 54 -3.89 -14.34 13.67
C LYS A 54 -4.53 -13.02 13.27
N ASN A 55 -4.93 -12.19 14.26
CA ASN A 55 -5.51 -10.89 13.95
C ASN A 55 -4.47 -9.90 13.40
N ILE A 56 -3.20 -10.03 13.77
CA ILE A 56 -2.11 -9.25 13.17
C ILE A 56 -1.91 -9.67 11.71
N ASP A 57 -1.88 -10.96 11.43
CA ASP A 57 -1.76 -11.47 10.06
C ASP A 57 -2.92 -10.99 9.18
N ASP A 58 -4.16 -11.09 9.71
CA ASP A 58 -5.35 -10.57 9.03
C ASP A 58 -5.26 -9.04 8.80
N LEU A 59 -4.80 -8.27 9.80
CA LEU A 59 -4.66 -6.81 9.71
C LEU A 59 -3.73 -6.40 8.57
N VAL A 60 -2.59 -7.08 8.43
CA VAL A 60 -1.62 -6.77 7.36
C VAL A 60 -2.25 -7.01 5.99
N ILE A 61 -3.03 -8.07 5.83
CA ILE A 61 -3.76 -8.34 4.58
C ILE A 61 -4.78 -7.23 4.30
N TRP A 62 -5.56 -6.81 5.29
CA TRP A 62 -6.52 -5.72 5.16
C TRP A 62 -5.87 -4.40 4.77
N VAL A 63 -4.75 -4.06 5.40
CA VAL A 63 -3.96 -2.86 5.09
C VAL A 63 -3.40 -2.93 3.67
N ALA A 64 -2.83 -4.06 3.26
CA ALA A 64 -2.32 -4.25 1.90
C ALA A 64 -3.42 -4.08 0.83
N ILE A 65 -4.59 -4.68 1.04
CA ILE A 65 -5.75 -4.50 0.16
C ILE A 65 -6.17 -3.02 0.13
N GLY A 66 -6.21 -2.36 1.30
CA GLY A 66 -6.53 -0.92 1.39
C GLY A 66 -5.58 -0.05 0.60
N ILE A 67 -4.27 -0.31 0.69
CA ILE A 67 -3.24 0.42 -0.08
C ILE A 67 -3.50 0.25 -1.58
N ILE A 68 -3.69 -0.99 -2.05
CA ILE A 68 -3.83 -1.30 -3.48
C ILE A 68 -5.13 -0.70 -4.03
N LEU A 69 -6.26 -1.01 -3.41
CA LEU A 69 -7.57 -0.53 -3.88
C LEU A 69 -7.70 0.98 -3.76
N GLY A 70 -7.33 1.54 -2.60
CA GLY A 70 -7.39 2.98 -2.37
C GLY A 70 -6.44 3.74 -3.28
N GLY A 71 -5.20 3.28 -3.42
CA GLY A 71 -4.21 3.89 -4.29
C GLY A 71 -4.64 3.89 -5.76
N ARG A 72 -5.21 2.78 -6.22
CA ARG A 72 -5.67 2.64 -7.61
C ARG A 72 -6.93 3.46 -7.88
N LEU A 73 -7.93 3.37 -7.01
CA LEU A 73 -9.15 4.18 -7.12
C LEU A 73 -8.84 5.68 -7.05
N GLY A 74 -7.99 6.09 -6.11
CA GLY A 74 -7.57 7.49 -6.00
C GLY A 74 -6.84 7.98 -7.25
N TYR A 75 -5.96 7.15 -7.84
CA TYR A 75 -5.31 7.48 -9.11
C TYR A 75 -6.34 7.65 -10.24
N SER A 76 -7.24 6.70 -10.38
CA SER A 76 -8.26 6.70 -11.42
C SER A 76 -9.20 7.90 -11.33
N LEU A 77 -9.62 8.27 -10.12
CA LEU A 77 -10.57 9.37 -9.92
C LEU A 77 -9.93 10.76 -10.04
N PHE A 78 -8.69 10.93 -9.58
CA PHE A 78 -8.07 12.27 -9.48
C PHE A 78 -7.08 12.57 -10.60
N TYR A 79 -6.42 11.55 -11.18
CA TYR A 79 -5.37 11.78 -12.18
C TYR A 79 -5.81 11.44 -13.61
N GLN A 80 -6.64 10.43 -13.81
CA GLN A 80 -7.09 10.01 -15.14
C GLN A 80 -8.60 9.69 -15.18
N PRO A 81 -9.47 10.61 -14.75
CA PRO A 81 -10.91 10.34 -14.67
C PRO A 81 -11.52 10.02 -16.04
N SER A 82 -11.20 10.80 -17.07
CA SER A 82 -11.78 10.63 -18.42
C SER A 82 -11.48 9.26 -19.03
N GLU A 83 -10.25 8.77 -18.85
CA GLU A 83 -9.83 7.47 -19.39
C GLU A 83 -10.52 6.30 -18.69
N HIS A 84 -10.61 6.37 -17.36
CA HIS A 84 -11.21 5.30 -16.56
C HIS A 84 -12.74 5.30 -16.59
N PHE A 85 -13.38 6.46 -16.81
CA PHE A 85 -14.82 6.51 -17.05
C PHE A 85 -15.21 5.90 -18.41
N GLN A 86 -14.37 6.06 -19.44
CA GLN A 86 -14.60 5.44 -20.75
C GLN A 86 -14.31 3.94 -20.74
N ASN A 87 -13.32 3.51 -19.96
CA ASN A 87 -12.88 2.12 -19.86
C ASN A 87 -12.70 1.69 -18.39
N PRO A 88 -13.79 1.36 -17.67
CA PRO A 88 -13.73 1.06 -16.23
C PRO A 88 -12.81 -0.12 -15.88
N LEU A 89 -12.65 -1.09 -16.79
CA LEU A 89 -11.79 -2.26 -16.58
C LEU A 89 -10.30 -1.89 -16.43
N LYS A 90 -9.87 -0.74 -16.97
CA LYS A 90 -8.50 -0.24 -16.78
C LYS A 90 -8.15 0.06 -15.32
N ILE A 91 -9.14 0.26 -14.47
CA ILE A 91 -8.91 0.40 -13.02
C ILE A 91 -8.23 -0.84 -12.45
N LEU A 92 -8.54 -2.02 -12.97
CA LEU A 92 -7.99 -3.30 -12.51
C LEU A 92 -6.56 -3.57 -12.99
N GLU A 93 -6.08 -2.82 -13.98
CA GLU A 93 -4.74 -2.99 -14.56
C GLU A 93 -3.67 -2.34 -13.67
N ILE A 94 -3.49 -2.87 -12.45
CA ILE A 94 -2.52 -2.35 -11.45
C ILE A 94 -1.06 -2.47 -11.94
N TRP A 95 -0.79 -3.39 -12.86
CA TRP A 95 0.55 -3.59 -13.45
C TRP A 95 0.98 -2.46 -14.40
N ASN A 96 0.05 -1.70 -14.94
CA ASN A 96 0.35 -0.53 -15.79
C ASN A 96 0.84 0.69 -14.97
N GLY A 97 0.90 0.55 -13.65
CA GLY A 97 1.31 1.62 -12.75
C GLY A 97 0.17 2.59 -12.45
N GLY A 98 0.52 3.73 -11.86
CA GLY A 98 -0.46 4.75 -11.45
C GLY A 98 -1.12 4.41 -10.11
N MET A 99 -0.55 4.94 -9.03
CA MET A 99 -1.05 4.82 -7.68
C MET A 99 -1.10 6.20 -7.02
N SER A 100 -2.18 6.51 -6.33
CA SER A 100 -2.32 7.75 -5.56
C SER A 100 -1.93 7.50 -4.11
N PHE A 101 -0.98 8.29 -3.60
CA PHE A 101 -0.61 8.25 -2.18
C PHE A 101 -1.81 8.57 -1.27
N HIS A 102 -2.55 9.63 -1.59
CA HIS A 102 -3.73 10.02 -0.79
C HIS A 102 -4.83 8.97 -0.84
N GLY A 103 -5.04 8.37 -2.02
CA GLY A 103 -5.98 7.25 -2.17
C GLY A 103 -5.56 6.04 -1.34
N GLY A 104 -4.29 5.68 -1.36
CA GLY A 104 -3.73 4.59 -0.55
C GLY A 104 -3.89 4.85 0.95
N LEU A 105 -3.59 6.07 1.40
CA LEU A 105 -3.77 6.47 2.81
C LEU A 105 -5.24 6.35 3.25
N LEU A 106 -6.17 6.87 2.46
CA LEU A 106 -7.61 6.72 2.74
C LEU A 106 -8.04 5.25 2.76
N GLY A 107 -7.52 4.45 1.83
CA GLY A 107 -7.78 3.01 1.78
C GLY A 107 -7.31 2.29 3.05
N VAL A 108 -6.13 2.63 3.57
CA VAL A 108 -5.63 2.10 4.85
C VAL A 108 -6.53 2.50 6.01
N ILE A 109 -6.90 3.78 6.11
CA ILE A 109 -7.79 4.26 7.18
C ILE A 109 -9.13 3.51 7.16
N ILE A 110 -9.75 3.38 6.00
CA ILE A 110 -11.01 2.64 5.84
C ILE A 110 -10.83 1.17 6.23
N SER A 111 -9.75 0.53 5.79
CA SER A 111 -9.44 -0.88 6.14
C SER A 111 -9.30 -1.07 7.64
N ILE A 112 -8.61 -0.17 8.35
CA ILE A 112 -8.44 -0.21 9.80
C ILE A 112 -9.80 -0.06 10.51
N ILE A 113 -10.65 0.86 10.05
CA ILE A 113 -11.99 1.07 10.62
C ILE A 113 -12.84 -0.20 10.48
N ILE A 114 -12.87 -0.79 9.28
CA ILE A 114 -13.65 -2.00 9.03
C ILE A 114 -13.10 -3.17 9.84
N PHE A 115 -11.78 -3.35 9.86
CA PHE A 115 -11.11 -4.40 10.61
C PHE A 115 -11.40 -4.28 12.12
N SER A 116 -11.24 -3.08 12.69
CA SER A 116 -11.51 -2.77 14.10
C SER A 116 -12.93 -3.16 14.49
N LYS A 117 -13.93 -2.80 13.68
CA LYS A 117 -15.33 -3.15 13.90
C LYS A 117 -15.57 -4.67 13.82
N ASN A 118 -15.02 -5.32 12.82
CA ASN A 118 -15.22 -6.75 12.58
C ASN A 118 -14.57 -7.61 13.68
N LYS A 119 -13.39 -7.23 14.14
CA LYS A 119 -12.65 -7.97 15.17
C LYS A 119 -12.97 -7.50 16.59
N LYS A 120 -13.76 -6.40 16.75
CA LYS A 120 -14.08 -5.77 18.05
C LYS A 120 -12.81 -5.35 18.83
N ILE A 121 -11.78 -4.90 18.11
CA ILE A 121 -10.54 -4.40 18.68
C ILE A 121 -10.59 -2.87 18.63
N ASN A 122 -10.13 -2.19 19.68
CA ASN A 122 -10.11 -0.73 19.72
C ASN A 122 -9.27 -0.15 18.58
N ILE A 123 -9.86 0.75 17.80
CA ILE A 123 -9.21 1.38 16.66
C ILE A 123 -7.96 2.18 17.07
N LEU A 124 -7.98 2.85 18.21
CA LEU A 124 -6.83 3.62 18.70
C LEU A 124 -5.66 2.70 19.01
N TYR A 125 -5.91 1.50 19.56
CA TYR A 125 -4.87 0.53 19.79
C TYR A 125 -4.23 0.03 18.48
N ILE A 126 -5.07 -0.20 17.44
CA ILE A 126 -4.55 -0.59 16.12
C ILE A 126 -3.75 0.55 15.51
N SER A 127 -4.23 1.79 15.60
CA SER A 127 -3.54 2.96 15.05
C SER A 127 -2.19 3.21 15.73
N ASP A 128 -2.13 3.08 17.06
CA ASP A 128 -0.91 3.21 17.85
C ASP A 128 0.13 2.13 17.51
N MET A 129 -0.35 0.93 17.21
CA MET A 129 0.51 -0.19 16.80
C MET A 129 1.08 -0.03 15.38
N LEU A 130 0.40 0.73 14.51
CA LEU A 130 0.79 0.96 13.11
C LEU A 130 1.63 2.23 12.92
N ALA A 131 1.63 3.14 13.88
CA ALA A 131 2.41 4.38 13.88
C ALA A 131 3.87 4.14 14.23
#